data_87d01fc8f8894e5bfcb41e5a9f9e1aa7
#
_entry.id   87d01fc8f8894e5bfcb41e5a9f9e1aa7
#
_cell.length_a   1.000
_cell.length_b   1.000
_cell.length_c   1.000
_cell.angle_alpha   90.00
_cell.angle_beta   90.00
_cell.angle_gamma   90.00
#
_symmetry.space_group_name_H-M   'P 1'
#
loop_
_entity.id
_entity.type
_entity.pdbx_description
1 polymer ?
#
loop_
_entity_poly.entity_id
_entity_poly.type
_entity_poly.pdbx_seq_one_letter_code
_entity_poly.pdbx_strand_id
1 'polypeptide(L)'
;MSVARKLSSPERFQNTKSQKDIRVNYKTWRNDLKESFVENLDIIKKLQDRNIQDVMEICRMQISLLMSLYDYTIHEIVRYKMVDIYEGVAEKSRQYDFFKISMRTLQEAINEPERPLSWLLRGVSFQNDMISYINPKKTLEALSFVTDRDMFEEYCKDSGKEYSEFFSYLADLNSRRNQIVHSMDIKNKRTLERNDITQQETEEILNTVRELVIYLIEKI
;
A
#
# COMPACT_ATOMS: atom_id res chain seq x y z
N MET A 1 -14.77 18.24 37.18
CA MET A 1 -13.30 18.17 37.00
C MET A 1 -13.04 17.30 35.75
N SER A 2 -12.67 17.93 34.63
CA SER A 2 -12.37 17.21 33.39
C SER A 2 -10.96 16.65 33.45
N VAL A 3 -10.81 15.33 33.42
CA VAL A 3 -9.51 14.66 33.32
C VAL A 3 -9.10 14.68 31.85
N ALA A 4 -8.31 15.66 31.45
CA ALA A 4 -7.67 15.66 30.15
C ALA A 4 -6.73 14.45 30.06
N ARG A 5 -7.07 13.45 29.24
CA ARG A 5 -6.15 12.37 28.87
C ARG A 5 -4.98 12.98 28.12
N LYS A 6 -3.79 13.00 28.73
CA LYS A 6 -2.54 13.30 28.02
C LYS A 6 -2.34 12.23 26.95
N LEU A 7 -2.43 12.61 25.69
CA LEU A 7 -1.95 11.80 24.57
C LEU A 7 -0.45 11.54 24.81
N SER A 8 -0.03 10.28 24.73
CA SER A 8 1.37 9.90 24.88
C SER A 8 2.24 10.59 23.83
N SER A 9 3.41 11.08 24.24
CA SER A 9 4.33 11.80 23.37
C SER A 9 4.80 10.93 22.20
N PRO A 10 5.15 11.54 21.03
CA PRO A 10 5.65 10.83 19.85
C PRO A 10 6.84 9.89 20.12
N GLU A 11 7.64 10.16 21.12
CA GLU A 11 8.78 9.34 21.52
C GLU A 11 8.40 7.94 22.05
N ARG A 12 7.21 7.79 22.66
CA ARG A 12 6.72 6.47 23.09
C ARG A 12 6.34 5.56 21.91
N PHE A 13 5.92 6.13 20.78
CA PHE A 13 5.67 5.37 19.55
C PHE A 13 6.96 4.95 18.83
N GLN A 14 8.05 5.69 18.99
CA GLN A 14 9.34 5.33 18.40
C GLN A 14 9.99 4.12 19.11
N ASN A 15 9.79 3.97 20.42
CA ASN A 15 10.36 2.86 21.19
C ASN A 15 9.58 1.54 21.06
N THR A 16 8.33 1.54 20.63
CA THR A 16 7.58 0.31 20.36
C THR A 16 7.77 -0.21 18.92
N LYS A 17 8.38 0.58 18.04
CA LYS A 17 8.85 0.14 16.70
C LYS A 17 10.20 -0.60 16.76
N SER A 18 10.77 -0.79 17.95
CA SER A 18 11.93 -1.65 18.07
C SER A 18 11.49 -3.09 17.98
N GLN A 19 11.90 -3.76 16.92
CA GLN A 19 12.31 -5.13 16.93
C GLN A 19 11.34 -6.22 16.50
N LYS A 20 10.58 -5.99 15.50
CA LYS A 20 10.65 -6.97 14.41
C LYS A 20 10.67 -6.17 13.13
N ASP A 21 11.73 -5.43 12.92
CA ASP A 21 12.24 -5.32 11.56
C ASP A 21 12.47 -6.77 11.16
N ILE A 22 11.48 -7.37 10.51
CA ILE A 22 11.75 -8.45 9.59
C ILE A 22 12.80 -7.81 8.72
N ARG A 23 14.07 -8.20 8.92
CA ARG A 23 15.17 -7.79 8.07
C ARG A 23 14.88 -8.45 6.75
N VAL A 24 14.01 -7.78 5.97
CA VAL A 24 13.85 -8.13 4.58
C VAL A 24 15.27 -8.12 4.05
N ASN A 25 15.77 -9.29 3.74
CA ASN A 25 17.09 -9.38 3.15
C ASN A 25 17.00 -8.61 1.84
N TYR A 26 17.70 -7.49 1.73
CA TYR A 26 17.63 -6.60 0.59
C TYR A 26 17.72 -7.36 -0.75
N LYS A 27 18.48 -8.45 -0.82
CA LYS A 27 18.60 -9.30 -2.03
C LYS A 27 17.35 -10.14 -2.33
N THR A 28 16.48 -10.34 -1.36
CA THR A 28 15.27 -11.19 -1.45
C THR A 28 13.97 -10.41 -1.23
N TRP A 29 14.05 -9.07 -1.22
CA TRP A 29 12.92 -8.22 -0.83
C TRP A 29 11.63 -8.53 -1.59
N ARG A 30 11.70 -8.92 -2.88
CA ARG A 30 10.50 -9.28 -3.66
C ARG A 30 9.79 -10.50 -3.09
N ASN A 31 10.55 -11.55 -2.79
CA ASN A 31 9.99 -12.78 -2.23
C ASN A 31 9.42 -12.52 -0.84
N ASP A 32 10.18 -11.82 0.01
CA ASP A 32 9.78 -11.52 1.37
C ASP A 32 8.53 -10.61 1.40
N LEU A 33 8.45 -9.62 0.49
CA LEU A 33 7.28 -8.75 0.36
C LEU A 33 6.06 -9.52 -0.15
N LYS A 34 6.25 -10.41 -1.13
CA LYS A 34 5.18 -11.27 -1.66
C LYS A 34 4.64 -12.22 -0.59
N GLU A 35 5.52 -12.89 0.16
CA GLU A 35 5.13 -13.76 1.27
C GLU A 35 4.38 -12.98 2.34
N SER A 36 4.92 -11.85 2.78
CA SER A 36 4.27 -10.97 3.76
C SER A 36 2.90 -10.48 3.30
N PHE A 37 2.76 -10.12 2.02
CA PHE A 37 1.47 -9.71 1.46
C PHE A 37 0.46 -10.86 1.49
N VAL A 38 0.85 -12.06 1.06
CA VAL A 38 -0.04 -13.23 1.04
C VAL A 38 -0.47 -13.62 2.46
N GLU A 39 0.47 -13.66 3.41
CA GLU A 39 0.16 -13.97 4.82
C GLU A 39 -0.84 -12.97 5.42
N ASN A 40 -0.63 -11.67 5.21
CA ASN A 40 -1.56 -10.64 5.70
C ASN A 40 -2.93 -10.72 5.01
N LEU A 41 -2.97 -11.02 3.71
CA LEU A 41 -4.21 -11.22 2.99
C LEU A 41 -4.98 -12.44 3.52
N ASP A 42 -4.29 -13.53 3.85
CA ASP A 42 -4.91 -14.72 4.45
C ASP A 42 -5.50 -14.42 5.84
N ILE A 43 -4.83 -13.56 6.63
CA ILE A 43 -5.40 -13.08 7.89
C ILE A 43 -6.70 -12.30 7.65
N ILE A 44 -6.73 -11.42 6.64
CA ILE A 44 -7.92 -10.66 6.27
C ILE A 44 -9.05 -11.60 5.82
N LYS A 45 -8.76 -12.61 5.00
CA LYS A 45 -9.75 -13.60 4.55
C LYS A 45 -10.35 -14.40 5.70
N LYS A 46 -9.55 -14.84 6.66
CA LYS A 46 -9.97 -15.58 7.84
C LYS A 46 -10.90 -14.81 8.80
N LEU A 47 -11.10 -13.51 8.61
CA LEU A 47 -12.10 -12.76 9.37
C LEU A 47 -13.51 -13.28 9.12
N GLN A 48 -13.80 -13.86 7.96
CA GLN A 48 -15.10 -14.45 7.64
C GLN A 48 -15.36 -15.78 8.38
N ASP A 49 -14.31 -16.51 8.77
CA ASP A 49 -14.42 -17.80 9.47
C ASP A 49 -14.89 -17.63 10.93
N ARG A 50 -14.88 -16.39 11.43
CA ARG A 50 -15.38 -16.09 12.76
C ARG A 50 -16.90 -16.01 12.71
N ASN A 51 -17.56 -16.75 13.59
CA ASN A 51 -19.02 -16.75 13.74
C ASN A 51 -19.51 -15.40 14.31
N ILE A 52 -19.46 -14.34 13.49
CA ILE A 52 -19.87 -12.99 13.83
C ILE A 52 -21.25 -12.76 13.21
N GLN A 53 -22.18 -12.23 13.99
CA GLN A 53 -23.58 -12.03 13.58
C GLN A 53 -23.73 -11.01 12.43
N ASP A 54 -22.76 -10.12 12.23
CA ASP A 54 -22.83 -9.06 11.22
C ASP A 54 -21.80 -9.25 10.12
N VAL A 55 -22.13 -10.13 9.19
CA VAL A 55 -21.28 -10.48 8.02
C VAL A 55 -20.95 -9.27 7.16
N MET A 56 -21.90 -8.33 7.00
CA MET A 56 -21.68 -7.14 6.17
C MET A 56 -20.63 -6.19 6.79
N GLU A 57 -20.56 -6.09 8.11
CA GLU A 57 -19.50 -5.29 8.78
C GLU A 57 -18.13 -5.95 8.58
N ILE A 58 -18.06 -7.27 8.61
CA ILE A 58 -16.83 -8.00 8.30
C ILE A 58 -16.37 -7.71 6.87
N CYS A 59 -17.27 -7.75 5.89
CA CYS A 59 -16.96 -7.42 4.50
C CYS A 59 -16.39 -5.97 4.37
N ARG A 60 -16.99 -4.98 5.04
CA ARG A 60 -16.47 -3.61 5.07
C ARG A 60 -15.08 -3.51 5.69
N MET A 61 -14.87 -4.21 6.80
CA MET A 61 -13.55 -4.27 7.44
C MET A 61 -12.51 -4.89 6.52
N GLN A 62 -12.85 -5.98 5.82
CA GLN A 62 -11.94 -6.65 4.89
C GLN A 62 -11.52 -5.73 3.74
N ILE A 63 -12.45 -4.97 3.13
CA ILE A 63 -12.11 -3.98 2.10
C ILE A 63 -11.17 -2.92 2.66
N SER A 64 -11.45 -2.39 3.85
CA SER A 64 -10.62 -1.36 4.46
C SER A 64 -9.21 -1.84 4.75
N LEU A 65 -9.06 -3.05 5.27
CA LEU A 65 -7.76 -3.68 5.57
C LEU A 65 -7.01 -4.05 4.30
N LEU A 66 -7.71 -4.59 3.29
CA LEU A 66 -7.13 -4.90 1.98
C LEU A 66 -6.49 -3.67 1.33
N MET A 67 -7.23 -2.55 1.30
CA MET A 67 -6.73 -1.33 0.68
C MET A 67 -5.59 -0.70 1.48
N SER A 68 -5.56 -0.89 2.79
CA SER A 68 -4.40 -0.50 3.62
C SER A 68 -3.18 -1.39 3.36
N LEU A 69 -3.39 -2.69 3.16
CA LEU A 69 -2.33 -3.64 2.77
C LEU A 69 -1.80 -3.32 1.35
N TYR A 70 -2.70 -2.99 0.41
CA TYR A 70 -2.33 -2.53 -0.93
C TYR A 70 -1.44 -1.28 -0.86
N ASP A 71 -1.88 -0.25 -0.12
CA ASP A 71 -1.15 1.02 0.06
C ASP A 71 0.27 0.76 0.60
N TYR A 72 0.36 0.01 1.70
CA TYR A 72 1.63 -0.41 2.30
C TYR A 72 2.54 -1.10 1.27
N THR A 73 1.99 -2.02 0.49
CA THR A 73 2.78 -2.79 -0.47
C THR A 73 3.33 -1.92 -1.60
N ILE A 74 2.55 -0.97 -2.11
CA ILE A 74 3.05 -0.01 -3.11
C ILE A 74 4.19 0.85 -2.54
N HIS A 75 4.07 1.30 -1.29
CA HIS A 75 5.17 2.01 -0.61
C HIS A 75 6.45 1.17 -0.56
N GLU A 76 6.33 -0.11 -0.19
CA GLU A 76 7.49 -1.01 -0.09
C GLU A 76 8.12 -1.30 -1.46
N ILE A 77 7.30 -1.53 -2.51
CA ILE A 77 7.80 -1.70 -3.89
C ILE A 77 8.65 -0.49 -4.29
N VAL A 78 8.11 0.72 -4.17
CA VAL A 78 8.83 1.95 -4.53
C VAL A 78 10.11 2.07 -3.71
N ARG A 79 10.03 1.85 -2.41
CA ARG A 79 11.14 2.00 -1.48
C ARG A 79 12.32 1.09 -1.81
N TYR A 80 12.06 -0.19 -2.03
CA TYR A 80 13.13 -1.15 -2.34
C TYR A 80 13.66 -1.01 -3.76
N LYS A 81 12.76 -0.75 -4.73
CA LYS A 81 13.19 -0.56 -6.11
C LYS A 81 14.04 0.69 -6.32
N MET A 82 13.78 1.76 -5.56
CA MET A 82 14.64 2.96 -5.55
C MET A 82 16.08 2.62 -5.14
N VAL A 83 16.26 1.69 -4.19
CA VAL A 83 17.59 1.20 -3.80
C VAL A 83 18.20 0.34 -4.90
N ASP A 84 17.45 -0.58 -5.52
CA ASP A 84 17.92 -1.38 -6.66
C ASP A 84 18.48 -0.50 -7.78
N ILE A 85 17.78 0.60 -8.09
CA ILE A 85 18.23 1.58 -9.10
C ILE A 85 19.50 2.31 -8.63
N TYR A 86 19.53 2.76 -7.37
CA TYR A 86 20.70 3.45 -6.81
C TYR A 86 21.96 2.57 -6.85
N GLU A 87 21.82 1.30 -6.55
CA GLU A 87 22.92 0.33 -6.58
C GLU A 87 23.26 -0.19 -7.98
N GLY A 88 22.53 0.24 -9.01
CA GLY A 88 22.74 -0.18 -10.39
C GLY A 88 22.28 -1.60 -10.68
N VAL A 89 21.46 -2.19 -9.82
CA VAL A 89 20.86 -3.53 -10.02
C VAL A 89 19.68 -3.47 -10.98
N ALA A 90 18.99 -2.32 -11.03
CA ALA A 90 17.86 -2.08 -11.91
C ALA A 90 18.07 -0.85 -12.79
N GLU A 91 17.40 -0.84 -13.94
CA GLU A 91 17.40 0.30 -14.83
C GLU A 91 16.65 1.49 -14.21
N LYS A 92 17.18 2.69 -14.48
CA LYS A 92 16.66 3.93 -13.97
C LYS A 92 15.46 4.40 -14.82
N SER A 93 14.34 4.72 -14.17
CA SER A 93 13.23 5.40 -14.84
C SER A 93 13.55 6.87 -15.12
N ARG A 94 12.81 7.48 -16.06
CA ARG A 94 12.93 8.91 -16.37
C ARG A 94 12.58 9.81 -15.19
N GLN A 95 11.70 9.37 -14.29
CA GLN A 95 11.25 10.12 -13.13
C GLN A 95 12.16 9.94 -11.90
N TYR A 96 13.04 8.96 -11.90
CA TYR A 96 13.93 8.67 -10.77
C TYR A 96 14.72 9.90 -10.29
N ASP A 97 15.33 10.67 -11.20
CA ASP A 97 16.14 11.87 -10.88
C ASP A 97 15.33 13.03 -10.31
N PHE A 98 14.02 13.02 -10.49
CA PHE A 98 13.12 14.04 -9.98
C PHE A 98 12.52 13.69 -8.61
N PHE A 99 12.88 12.53 -8.06
CA PHE A 99 12.46 12.16 -6.72
C PHE A 99 13.08 13.11 -5.69
N LYS A 100 12.23 13.72 -4.86
CA LYS A 100 12.66 14.71 -3.87
C LYS A 100 13.05 14.02 -2.57
N ILE A 101 14.18 14.41 -2.00
CA ILE A 101 14.63 14.00 -0.67
C ILE A 101 14.78 15.19 0.25
N SER A 102 14.68 14.97 1.55
CA SER A 102 14.91 16.03 2.54
C SER A 102 16.40 16.40 2.62
N MET A 103 16.70 17.64 3.07
CA MET A 103 18.08 18.05 3.37
C MET A 103 18.75 17.13 4.40
N ARG A 104 17.98 16.60 5.34
CA ARG A 104 18.49 15.62 6.30
C ARG A 104 18.94 14.33 5.61
N THR A 105 18.11 13.79 4.72
CA THR A 105 18.44 12.61 3.92
C THR A 105 19.68 12.84 3.08
N LEU A 106 19.80 14.03 2.48
CA LEU A 106 20.98 14.41 1.70
C LEU A 106 22.26 14.43 2.58
N GLN A 107 22.20 14.98 3.79
CA GLN A 107 23.32 14.97 4.72
C GLN A 107 23.72 13.55 5.15
N GLU A 108 22.74 12.68 5.41
CA GLU A 108 22.97 11.26 5.71
C GLU A 108 23.63 10.54 4.53
N ALA A 109 23.19 10.81 3.29
CA ALA A 109 23.77 10.26 2.07
C ALA A 109 25.24 10.70 1.84
N ILE A 110 25.56 11.94 2.16
CA ILE A 110 26.95 12.46 2.06
C ILE A 110 27.86 11.81 3.09
N ASN A 111 27.35 11.59 4.32
CA ASN A 111 28.14 11.03 5.41
C ASN A 111 28.34 9.51 5.30
N GLU A 112 27.35 8.79 4.76
CA GLU A 112 27.33 7.31 4.67
C GLU A 112 26.87 6.85 3.27
N PRO A 113 27.56 7.25 2.18
CA PRO A 113 27.09 6.94 0.81
C PRO A 113 27.04 5.44 0.51
N GLU A 114 27.87 4.64 1.19
CA GLU A 114 27.95 3.19 1.04
C GLU A 114 26.81 2.44 1.76
N ARG A 115 25.91 3.15 2.44
CA ARG A 115 24.79 2.56 3.19
C ARG A 115 23.41 3.05 2.70
N PRO A 116 23.05 2.83 1.42
CA PRO A 116 21.80 3.33 0.86
C PRO A 116 20.57 2.77 1.58
N LEU A 117 20.65 1.57 2.13
CA LEU A 117 19.58 1.01 2.97
C LEU A 117 19.27 1.85 4.20
N SER A 118 20.23 2.60 4.73
CA SER A 118 20.01 3.43 5.92
C SER A 118 19.35 4.76 5.59
N TRP A 119 19.87 5.51 4.63
CA TRP A 119 19.41 6.86 4.32
C TRP A 119 18.37 6.90 3.21
N LEU A 120 18.51 6.09 2.14
CA LEU A 120 17.58 6.12 1.01
C LEU A 120 16.22 5.53 1.38
N LEU A 121 16.18 4.34 2.01
CA LEU A 121 14.91 3.76 2.47
C LEU A 121 14.15 4.71 3.40
N ARG A 122 14.86 5.36 4.36
CA ARG A 122 14.24 6.37 5.23
C ARG A 122 13.78 7.61 4.46
N GLY A 123 14.60 8.08 3.52
CA GLY A 123 14.27 9.24 2.70
C GLY A 123 13.03 9.04 1.86
N VAL A 124 12.90 7.86 1.23
CA VAL A 124 11.71 7.49 0.45
C VAL A 124 10.50 7.35 1.37
N SER A 125 10.62 6.65 2.51
CA SER A 125 9.51 6.52 3.48
C SER A 125 9.02 7.88 3.95
N PHE A 126 9.92 8.78 4.35
CA PHE A 126 9.54 10.10 4.86
C PHE A 126 8.76 10.94 3.85
N GLN A 127 9.10 10.86 2.56
CA GLN A 127 8.36 11.55 1.49
C GLN A 127 6.99 10.91 1.26
N ASN A 128 6.91 9.59 1.38
CA ASN A 128 5.74 8.81 1.04
C ASN A 128 4.74 8.67 2.19
N ASP A 129 5.18 8.73 3.46
CA ASP A 129 4.34 8.51 4.65
C ASP A 129 3.11 9.42 4.75
N MET A 130 3.14 10.56 4.04
CA MET A 130 2.03 11.53 4.00
C MET A 130 1.12 11.35 2.78
N ILE A 131 1.43 10.42 1.90
CA ILE A 131 0.73 10.20 0.63
C ILE A 131 0.12 8.81 0.64
N SER A 132 -1.16 8.68 0.31
CA SER A 132 -1.78 7.38 0.07
C SER A 132 -1.78 7.04 -1.41
N TYR A 133 -1.37 5.84 -1.74
CA TYR A 133 -1.31 5.31 -3.10
C TYR A 133 -2.52 4.41 -3.45
N ILE A 134 -3.58 4.45 -2.67
CA ILE A 134 -4.81 3.69 -2.95
C ILE A 134 -5.49 4.16 -4.25
N ASN A 135 -5.41 5.44 -4.56
CA ASN A 135 -5.94 5.98 -5.82
C ASN A 135 -5.09 5.49 -7.00
N PRO A 136 -5.68 4.91 -8.06
CA PRO A 136 -4.92 4.33 -9.17
C PRO A 136 -3.97 5.32 -9.88
N LYS A 137 -4.35 6.60 -10.01
CA LYS A 137 -3.44 7.63 -10.54
C LYS A 137 -2.23 7.83 -9.64
N LYS A 138 -2.44 7.84 -8.32
CA LYS A 138 -1.36 7.98 -7.33
C LYS A 138 -0.45 6.75 -7.31
N THR A 139 -1.02 5.56 -7.50
CA THR A 139 -0.21 4.35 -7.68
C THR A 139 0.72 4.49 -8.89
N LEU A 140 0.19 4.87 -10.06
CA LEU A 140 1.01 5.06 -11.26
C LEU A 140 2.04 6.18 -11.11
N GLU A 141 1.68 7.31 -10.46
CA GLU A 141 2.63 8.37 -10.13
C GLU A 141 3.78 7.84 -9.26
N ALA A 142 3.50 7.03 -8.24
CA ALA A 142 4.51 6.44 -7.38
C ALA A 142 5.41 5.45 -8.15
N LEU A 143 4.81 4.57 -8.94
CA LEU A 143 5.55 3.59 -9.74
C LEU A 143 6.39 4.24 -10.84
N SER A 144 6.02 5.43 -11.34
CA SER A 144 6.81 6.14 -12.35
C SER A 144 8.23 6.50 -11.88
N PHE A 145 8.49 6.59 -10.57
CA PHE A 145 9.83 6.79 -10.04
C PHE A 145 10.72 5.56 -10.16
N VAL A 146 10.15 4.38 -10.38
CA VAL A 146 10.88 3.10 -10.39
C VAL A 146 10.76 2.33 -11.70
N THR A 147 9.85 2.72 -12.58
CA THR A 147 9.68 2.14 -13.93
C THR A 147 9.06 3.15 -14.89
N ASP A 148 9.42 3.08 -16.18
CA ASP A 148 8.79 3.87 -17.24
C ASP A 148 7.58 3.17 -17.86
N ARG A 149 7.26 1.97 -17.40
CA ARG A 149 6.17 1.14 -17.91
C ARG A 149 4.86 1.50 -17.21
N ASP A 150 3.75 1.51 -17.96
CA ASP A 150 2.42 1.54 -17.34
C ASP A 150 2.06 0.13 -16.86
N MET A 151 2.27 -0.11 -15.58
CA MET A 151 2.08 -1.42 -14.97
C MET A 151 0.63 -1.88 -14.97
N PHE A 152 -0.33 -0.97 -15.01
CA PHE A 152 -1.75 -1.34 -15.10
C PHE A 152 -2.13 -1.73 -16.53
N GLU A 153 -1.59 -1.03 -17.54
CA GLU A 153 -1.79 -1.40 -18.94
C GLU A 153 -1.21 -2.79 -19.23
N GLU A 154 0.01 -3.07 -18.74
CA GLU A 154 0.63 -4.39 -18.88
C GLU A 154 -0.16 -5.48 -18.16
N TYR A 155 -0.59 -5.22 -16.92
CA TYR A 155 -1.44 -6.16 -16.17
C TYR A 155 -2.74 -6.46 -16.93
N CYS A 156 -3.41 -5.44 -17.42
CA CYS A 156 -4.66 -5.61 -18.19
C CYS A 156 -4.44 -6.44 -19.46
N LYS A 157 -3.35 -6.16 -20.19
CA LYS A 157 -2.98 -6.93 -21.39
C LYS A 157 -2.71 -8.39 -21.06
N ASP A 158 -1.93 -8.68 -20.01
CA ASP A 158 -1.56 -10.04 -19.63
C ASP A 158 -2.75 -10.84 -19.05
N SER A 159 -3.70 -10.16 -18.39
CA SER A 159 -4.90 -10.76 -17.79
C SER A 159 -6.16 -10.73 -18.68
N GLY A 160 -6.07 -10.14 -19.89
CA GLY A 160 -7.22 -10.03 -20.81
C GLY A 160 -8.32 -9.08 -20.33
N LYS A 161 -7.97 -8.10 -19.49
CA LYS A 161 -8.89 -7.08 -18.98
C LYS A 161 -8.84 -5.82 -19.84
N GLU A 162 -9.95 -5.08 -19.90
CA GLU A 162 -9.96 -3.77 -20.54
C GLU A 162 -9.43 -2.72 -19.58
N TYR A 163 -8.48 -1.88 -20.04
CA TYR A 163 -7.75 -0.93 -19.19
C TYR A 163 -8.65 0.12 -18.54
N SER A 164 -9.54 0.73 -19.31
CA SER A 164 -10.39 1.82 -18.78
C SER A 164 -11.40 1.30 -17.76
N GLU A 165 -11.94 0.09 -17.96
CA GLU A 165 -12.84 -0.57 -17.02
C GLU A 165 -12.11 -0.93 -15.73
N PHE A 166 -10.92 -1.50 -15.86
CA PHE A 166 -10.11 -1.88 -14.69
C PHE A 166 -9.65 -0.66 -13.89
N PHE A 167 -9.24 0.40 -14.58
CA PHE A 167 -8.86 1.66 -13.93
C PHE A 167 -10.02 2.30 -13.18
N SER A 168 -11.23 2.31 -13.79
CA SER A 168 -12.46 2.76 -13.14
C SER A 168 -12.80 1.91 -11.92
N TYR A 169 -12.70 0.59 -12.04
CA TYR A 169 -12.92 -0.35 -10.94
C TYR A 169 -12.02 -0.03 -9.73
N LEU A 170 -10.72 0.21 -9.94
CA LEU A 170 -9.81 0.58 -8.84
C LEU A 170 -10.16 1.95 -8.24
N ALA A 171 -10.61 2.91 -9.06
CA ALA A 171 -11.04 4.22 -8.58
C ALA A 171 -12.33 4.11 -7.73
N ASP A 172 -13.26 3.26 -8.14
CA ASP A 172 -14.50 2.99 -7.40
C ASP A 172 -14.20 2.26 -6.08
N LEU A 173 -13.27 1.32 -6.09
CA LEU A 173 -12.82 0.63 -4.88
C LEU A 173 -12.17 1.59 -3.88
N ASN A 174 -11.34 2.54 -4.35
CA ASN A 174 -10.79 3.61 -3.51
C ASN A 174 -11.93 4.50 -2.92
N SER A 175 -12.90 4.86 -3.75
CA SER A 175 -14.06 5.65 -3.30
C SER A 175 -14.88 4.89 -2.26
N ARG A 176 -15.11 3.60 -2.49
CA ARG A 176 -15.83 2.73 -1.56
C ARG A 176 -15.12 2.61 -0.22
N ARG A 177 -13.80 2.36 -0.24
CA ARG A 177 -12.99 2.33 0.99
C ARG A 177 -13.11 3.63 1.77
N ASN A 178 -13.06 4.78 1.08
CA ASN A 178 -13.18 6.08 1.75
C ASN A 178 -14.58 6.29 2.35
N GLN A 179 -15.64 5.86 1.69
CA GLN A 179 -17.00 5.87 2.25
C GLN A 179 -17.09 4.99 3.51
N ILE A 180 -16.53 3.78 3.48
CA ILE A 180 -16.51 2.89 4.64
C ILE A 180 -15.82 3.57 5.83
N VAL A 181 -14.61 4.09 5.63
CA VAL A 181 -13.77 4.63 6.72
C VAL A 181 -14.28 5.97 7.25
N HIS A 182 -14.75 6.87 6.38
CA HIS A 182 -15.08 8.23 6.78
C HIS A 182 -16.57 8.50 6.97
N SER A 183 -17.43 7.64 6.41
CA SER A 183 -18.88 7.86 6.39
C SER A 183 -19.67 6.61 6.79
N MET A 184 -19.04 5.60 7.39
CA MET A 184 -19.70 4.35 7.79
C MET A 184 -20.46 3.68 6.64
N ASP A 185 -20.00 3.90 5.39
CA ASP A 185 -20.63 3.39 4.17
C ASP A 185 -22.08 3.86 3.95
N ILE A 186 -22.44 5.03 4.50
CA ILE A 186 -23.80 5.58 4.41
C ILE A 186 -24.07 6.06 2.99
N LYS A 187 -25.08 5.46 2.36
CA LYS A 187 -25.63 5.82 1.05
C LYS A 187 -26.58 7.02 1.14
N ASN A 188 -27.39 7.05 2.18
CA ASN A 188 -28.39 8.07 2.40
C ASN A 188 -28.28 8.66 3.82
N LYS A 189 -27.81 9.91 3.91
CA LYS A 189 -27.60 10.60 5.18
C LYS A 189 -28.89 10.86 5.98
N ARG A 190 -30.07 10.85 5.34
CA ARG A 190 -31.35 11.10 6.02
C ARG A 190 -31.88 9.83 6.67
N THR A 191 -31.78 8.69 5.97
CA THR A 191 -32.27 7.39 6.46
C THR A 191 -31.19 6.58 7.17
N LEU A 192 -29.92 7.01 7.10
CA LEU A 192 -28.73 6.28 7.54
C LEU A 192 -28.57 4.91 6.84
N GLU A 193 -29.25 4.76 5.70
CA GLU A 193 -29.13 3.55 4.88
C GLU A 193 -27.69 3.43 4.36
N ARG A 194 -27.13 2.22 4.48
CA ARG A 194 -25.80 1.90 4.00
C ARG A 194 -25.83 1.25 2.63
N ASN A 195 -24.73 1.29 1.92
CA ASN A 195 -24.57 0.53 0.69
C ASN A 195 -24.57 -0.96 0.98
N ASP A 196 -25.18 -1.73 0.09
CA ASP A 196 -25.15 -3.19 0.17
C ASP A 196 -23.73 -3.70 -0.10
N ILE A 197 -23.41 -4.81 0.53
CA ILE A 197 -22.15 -5.54 0.34
C ILE A 197 -22.40 -7.03 0.61
N THR A 198 -21.82 -7.87 -0.22
CA THR A 198 -21.95 -9.34 -0.08
C THR A 198 -20.58 -9.98 0.15
N GLN A 199 -20.59 -11.19 0.71
CA GLN A 199 -19.38 -11.99 0.85
C GLN A 199 -18.75 -12.31 -0.51
N GLN A 200 -19.56 -12.67 -1.49
CA GLN A 200 -19.09 -12.99 -2.84
C GLN A 200 -18.38 -11.80 -3.49
N GLU A 201 -19.01 -10.62 -3.47
CA GLU A 201 -18.40 -9.38 -3.98
C GLU A 201 -17.08 -9.06 -3.26
N THR A 202 -17.06 -9.24 -1.95
CA THR A 202 -15.84 -8.99 -1.16
C THR A 202 -14.73 -9.98 -1.52
N GLU A 203 -15.05 -11.25 -1.73
CA GLU A 203 -14.06 -12.25 -2.16
C GLU A 203 -13.50 -11.98 -3.55
N GLU A 204 -14.35 -11.56 -4.50
CA GLU A 204 -13.94 -11.13 -5.82
C GLU A 204 -12.97 -9.93 -5.76
N ILE A 205 -13.25 -8.94 -4.89
CA ILE A 205 -12.38 -7.79 -4.65
C ILE A 205 -11.03 -8.25 -4.08
N LEU A 206 -11.04 -9.10 -3.04
CA LEU A 206 -9.84 -9.63 -2.42
C LEU A 206 -8.94 -10.36 -3.43
N ASN A 207 -9.53 -11.18 -4.30
CA ASN A 207 -8.80 -11.93 -5.32
C ASN A 207 -8.25 -11.02 -6.41
N THR A 208 -9.04 -10.06 -6.90
CA THR A 208 -8.61 -9.11 -7.93
C THR A 208 -7.42 -8.25 -7.48
N VAL A 209 -7.49 -7.71 -6.26
CA VAL A 209 -6.37 -6.92 -5.71
C VAL A 209 -5.16 -7.80 -5.43
N ARG A 210 -5.35 -9.04 -4.97
CA ARG A 210 -4.27 -10.01 -4.79
C ARG A 210 -3.51 -10.25 -6.09
N GLU A 211 -4.22 -10.54 -7.18
CA GLU A 211 -3.63 -10.78 -8.50
C GLU A 211 -2.81 -9.58 -8.98
N LEU A 212 -3.40 -8.38 -8.89
CA LEU A 212 -2.70 -7.15 -9.25
C LEU A 212 -1.42 -6.95 -8.43
N VAL A 213 -1.49 -7.07 -7.10
CA VAL A 213 -0.34 -6.82 -6.22
C VAL A 213 0.78 -7.81 -6.48
N ILE A 214 0.46 -9.10 -6.63
CA ILE A 214 1.46 -10.13 -6.96
C ILE A 214 2.11 -9.79 -8.30
N TYR A 215 1.33 -9.42 -9.31
CA TYR A 215 1.85 -9.00 -10.61
C TYR A 215 2.83 -7.84 -10.49
N LEU A 216 2.45 -6.78 -9.74
CA LEU A 216 3.32 -5.62 -9.52
C LEU A 216 4.65 -6.00 -8.85
N ILE A 217 4.62 -6.83 -7.80
CA ILE A 217 5.84 -7.29 -7.09
C ILE A 217 6.76 -8.09 -8.04
N GLU A 218 6.19 -8.93 -8.90
CA GLU A 218 6.96 -9.81 -9.78
C GLU A 218 7.53 -9.09 -11.01
N LYS A 219 6.84 -8.07 -11.50
CA LYS A 219 7.20 -7.40 -12.77
C LYS A 219 8.01 -6.12 -12.59
N ILE A 220 7.97 -5.50 -11.43
CA ILE A 220 8.80 -4.33 -11.10
C ILE A 220 10.14 -4.79 -10.53
#